data_257f1f54c8ec136d29b94c0df3165eb5
#
_entry.id   257f1f54c8ec136d29b94c0df3165eb5
#
_cell.length_a   1.000
_cell.length_b   1.000
_cell.length_c   1.000
_cell.angle_alpha   90.00
_cell.angle_beta   90.00
_cell.angle_gamma   90.00
#
_symmetry.space_group_name_H-M   'P 1'
#
loop_
_entity.id
_entity.type
_entity.pdbx_description
1 polymer ?
#
loop_
_entity_poly.entity_id
_entity_poly.type
_entity_poly.pdbx_seq_one_letter_code
_entity_poly.pdbx_strand_id
1 'polypeptide(L)'
;MARLVIYFGRVLFMLFLLGALLSLAVIESPENSLNDGFLSSIKLLALPIGLIVFTITYFSRNTLVVHPGKPWQPWLNAVLLYPMLLLLSPPYVMAINALSIKATPIIYSGPILEKFVHSGKSRSLNIRMQDTHSGKNIELQLSCEVYSKVAVGDPYCVAFNQGLLNMPFRWRYGNNPELAARCEKISAAIAPTHSTREKSGCS
;
A
#
# COMPACT_ATOMS: atom_id res chain seq x y z
N MET A 1 -39.19 -0.22 -4.93
CA MET A 1 -37.98 -0.92 -5.41
C MET A 1 -36.80 0.04 -5.68
N ALA A 2 -36.94 1.12 -6.46
CA ALA A 2 -35.82 2.01 -6.78
C ALA A 2 -35.07 2.59 -5.57
N ARG A 3 -35.79 3.03 -4.52
CA ARG A 3 -35.16 3.56 -3.28
C ARG A 3 -34.31 2.52 -2.55
N LEU A 4 -34.74 1.27 -2.54
CA LEU A 4 -34.04 0.15 -1.90
C LEU A 4 -32.70 -0.16 -2.64
N VAL A 5 -32.72 -0.14 -3.96
CA VAL A 5 -31.53 -0.34 -4.80
C VAL A 5 -30.49 0.77 -4.57
N ILE A 6 -30.96 2.03 -4.48
CA ILE A 6 -30.06 3.18 -4.22
C ILE A 6 -29.47 3.08 -2.82
N TYR A 7 -30.26 2.71 -1.81
CA TYR A 7 -29.78 2.55 -0.44
C TYR A 7 -28.75 1.42 -0.34
N PHE A 8 -29.05 0.28 -0.95
CA PHE A 8 -28.13 -0.86 -1.00
C PHE A 8 -26.81 -0.51 -1.70
N GLY A 9 -26.88 0.21 -2.82
CA GLY A 9 -25.69 0.70 -3.51
C GLY A 9 -24.80 1.62 -2.65
N ARG A 10 -25.42 2.50 -1.87
CA ARG A 10 -24.69 3.38 -0.94
C ARG A 10 -24.02 2.60 0.18
N VAL A 11 -24.71 1.63 0.77
CA VAL A 11 -24.14 0.77 1.82
C VAL A 11 -22.98 -0.05 1.27
N LEU A 12 -23.12 -0.64 0.10
CA LEU A 12 -22.06 -1.40 -0.56
C LEU A 12 -20.83 -0.53 -0.85
N PHE A 13 -21.05 0.69 -1.32
CA PHE A 13 -19.96 1.65 -1.55
C PHE A 13 -19.24 2.07 -0.26
N MET A 14 -19.98 2.30 0.83
CA MET A 14 -19.38 2.60 2.13
C MET A 14 -18.57 1.42 2.67
N LEU A 15 -19.06 0.18 2.53
CA LEU A 15 -18.31 -1.02 2.90
C LEU A 15 -17.05 -1.19 2.05
N PHE A 16 -17.12 -0.86 0.77
CA PHE A 16 -15.97 -0.84 -0.11
C PHE A 16 -14.93 0.18 0.37
N LEU A 17 -15.31 1.42 0.65
CA LEU A 17 -14.40 2.44 1.18
C LEU A 17 -13.78 2.02 2.52
N LEU A 18 -14.57 1.47 3.42
CA LEU A 18 -14.09 0.98 4.71
C LEU A 18 -13.06 -0.14 4.55
N GLY A 19 -13.31 -1.10 3.66
CA GLY A 19 -12.37 -2.17 3.35
C GLY A 19 -11.04 -1.64 2.80
N ALA A 20 -11.07 -0.63 1.91
CA ALA A 20 -9.88 0.03 1.40
C ALA A 20 -9.06 0.71 2.51
N LEU A 21 -9.74 1.45 3.41
CA LEU A 21 -9.10 2.13 4.53
C LEU A 21 -8.49 1.13 5.52
N LEU A 22 -9.18 0.04 5.83
CA LEU A 22 -8.66 -1.03 6.69
C LEU A 22 -7.40 -1.68 6.08
N SER A 23 -7.41 -1.96 4.79
CA SER A 23 -6.23 -2.53 4.10
C SER A 23 -5.02 -1.61 4.22
N LEU A 24 -5.18 -0.31 4.00
CA LEU A 24 -4.11 0.68 4.14
C LEU A 24 -3.63 0.84 5.59
N ALA A 25 -4.52 0.67 6.57
CA ALA A 25 -4.17 0.78 7.98
C ALA A 25 -3.34 -0.40 8.48
N VAL A 26 -3.53 -1.60 7.91
CA VAL A 26 -2.95 -2.85 8.41
C VAL A 26 -1.76 -3.32 7.60
N ILE A 27 -1.71 -3.03 6.30
CA ILE A 27 -0.66 -3.48 5.40
C ILE A 27 0.30 -2.33 5.11
N GLU A 28 1.58 -2.59 5.34
CA GLU A 28 2.67 -1.67 5.03
C GLU A 28 3.49 -2.25 3.87
N SER A 29 3.81 -1.40 2.91
CA SER A 29 4.71 -1.75 1.81
C SER A 29 5.78 -0.69 1.65
N PRO A 30 6.98 -1.04 1.17
CA PRO A 30 8.00 -0.04 0.82
C PRO A 30 7.43 0.92 -0.23
N GLU A 31 7.77 2.19 -0.14
CA GLU A 31 7.15 3.28 -0.93
C GLU A 31 7.24 3.03 -2.45
N ASN A 32 8.34 2.43 -2.91
CA ASN A 32 8.50 2.03 -4.31
C ASN A 32 7.51 0.95 -4.76
N SER A 33 7.00 0.14 -3.84
CA SER A 33 6.01 -0.90 -4.18
C SER A 33 4.58 -0.35 -4.30
N LEU A 34 4.29 0.87 -3.81
CA LEU A 34 2.98 1.50 -4.04
C LEU A 34 2.77 1.85 -5.51
N ASN A 35 3.79 2.38 -6.21
CA ASN A 35 3.73 2.64 -7.64
C ASN A 35 3.61 1.33 -8.42
N ASP A 36 4.37 0.30 -8.05
CA ASP A 36 4.29 -1.02 -8.65
C ASP A 36 2.94 -1.67 -8.35
N GLY A 37 2.42 -1.49 -7.14
CA GLY A 37 1.08 -1.92 -6.73
C GLY A 37 -0.03 -1.22 -7.52
N PHE A 38 0.09 0.07 -7.77
CA PHE A 38 -0.87 0.83 -8.58
C PHE A 38 -0.88 0.36 -10.04
N LEU A 39 0.28 0.23 -10.66
CA LEU A 39 0.40 -0.27 -12.03
C LEU A 39 -0.09 -1.71 -12.15
N SER A 40 0.22 -2.57 -11.18
CA SER A 40 -0.25 -3.95 -11.12
C SER A 40 -1.76 -4.02 -10.93
N SER A 41 -2.35 -3.11 -10.13
CA SER A 41 -3.80 -3.00 -9.95
C SER A 41 -4.49 -2.64 -11.25
N ILE A 42 -3.97 -1.66 -11.99
CA ILE A 42 -4.52 -1.29 -13.29
C ILE A 42 -4.44 -2.47 -14.25
N LYS A 43 -3.28 -3.12 -14.38
CA LYS A 43 -3.10 -4.26 -15.29
C LYS A 43 -4.01 -5.43 -14.97
N LEU A 44 -4.21 -5.73 -13.67
CA LEU A 44 -5.00 -6.87 -13.22
C LEU A 44 -6.50 -6.59 -13.23
N LEU A 45 -6.92 -5.40 -12.79
CA LEU A 45 -8.32 -5.08 -12.48
C LEU A 45 -9.01 -4.20 -13.53
N ALA A 46 -8.27 -3.55 -14.44
CA ALA A 46 -8.87 -2.67 -15.43
C ALA A 46 -9.92 -3.40 -16.28
N LEU A 47 -9.58 -4.56 -16.80
CA LEU A 47 -10.49 -5.32 -17.65
C LEU A 47 -11.69 -5.88 -16.88
N PRO A 48 -11.54 -6.59 -15.74
CA PRO A 48 -12.68 -7.11 -15.00
C PRO A 48 -13.59 -5.99 -14.43
N ILE A 49 -13.03 -4.91 -13.88
CA ILE A 49 -13.85 -3.78 -13.41
C ILE A 49 -14.60 -3.14 -14.58
N GLY A 50 -13.94 -2.94 -15.72
CA GLY A 50 -14.57 -2.42 -16.93
C GLY A 50 -15.74 -3.30 -17.36
N LEU A 51 -15.53 -4.61 -17.49
CA LEU A 51 -16.59 -5.55 -17.85
C LEU A 51 -17.78 -5.49 -16.88
N ILE A 52 -17.53 -5.47 -15.57
CA ILE A 52 -18.58 -5.40 -14.56
C ILE A 52 -19.36 -4.08 -14.68
N VAL A 53 -18.67 -2.94 -14.70
CA VAL A 53 -19.32 -1.62 -14.76
C VAL A 53 -20.17 -1.47 -16.02
N PHE A 54 -19.61 -1.79 -17.18
CA PHE A 54 -20.33 -1.64 -18.45
C PHE A 54 -21.44 -2.67 -18.61
N THR A 55 -21.26 -3.90 -18.13
CA THR A 55 -22.33 -4.92 -18.14
C THR A 55 -23.49 -4.50 -17.25
N ILE A 56 -23.24 -4.08 -16.02
CA ILE A 56 -24.28 -3.59 -15.12
C ILE A 56 -24.99 -2.39 -15.74
N THR A 57 -24.25 -1.45 -16.32
CA THR A 57 -24.83 -0.28 -16.98
C THR A 57 -25.71 -0.67 -18.15
N TYR A 58 -25.27 -1.62 -18.97
CA TYR A 58 -26.04 -2.11 -20.13
C TYR A 58 -27.40 -2.71 -19.70
N PHE A 59 -27.40 -3.60 -18.70
CA PHE A 59 -28.63 -4.23 -18.23
C PHE A 59 -29.53 -3.29 -17.42
N SER A 60 -28.94 -2.35 -16.69
CA SER A 60 -29.67 -1.42 -15.83
C SER A 60 -30.01 -0.08 -16.50
N ARG A 61 -29.64 0.12 -17.76
CA ARG A 61 -29.81 1.41 -18.46
C ARG A 61 -31.25 1.94 -18.38
N ASN A 62 -32.24 1.08 -18.52
CA ASN A 62 -33.65 1.48 -18.51
C ASN A 62 -34.14 1.88 -17.11
N THR A 63 -33.52 1.36 -16.05
CA THR A 63 -33.88 1.67 -14.66
C THR A 63 -33.04 2.83 -14.09
N LEU A 64 -31.86 3.10 -14.68
CA LEU A 64 -30.94 4.18 -14.25
C LEU A 64 -31.20 5.51 -14.96
N VAL A 65 -32.05 5.57 -15.95
CA VAL A 65 -32.43 6.82 -16.63
C VAL A 65 -33.34 7.62 -15.70
N VAL A 66 -32.78 8.69 -15.12
CA VAL A 66 -33.54 9.61 -14.23
C VAL A 66 -34.39 10.57 -15.04
N HIS A 67 -33.93 10.91 -16.24
CA HIS A 67 -34.62 11.84 -17.14
C HIS A 67 -34.87 11.19 -18.50
N PRO A 68 -36.12 11.06 -18.97
CA PRO A 68 -36.46 10.42 -20.24
C PRO A 68 -35.76 10.98 -21.47
N GLY A 69 -35.36 12.26 -21.42
CA GLY A 69 -34.68 12.95 -22.53
C GLY A 69 -33.15 12.74 -22.56
N LYS A 70 -32.55 11.97 -21.65
CA LYS A 70 -31.09 11.80 -21.56
C LYS A 70 -30.66 10.34 -21.47
N PRO A 71 -30.82 9.54 -22.53
CA PRO A 71 -30.48 8.11 -22.53
C PRO A 71 -28.98 7.83 -22.37
N TRP A 72 -28.11 8.82 -22.58
CA TRP A 72 -26.66 8.72 -22.42
C TRP A 72 -26.19 8.86 -20.97
N GLN A 73 -27.04 9.34 -20.04
CA GLN A 73 -26.68 9.61 -18.64
C GLN A 73 -26.12 8.37 -17.92
N PRO A 74 -26.69 7.14 -18.04
CA PRO A 74 -26.12 5.94 -17.42
C PRO A 74 -24.69 5.65 -17.93
N TRP A 75 -24.42 5.87 -19.20
CA TRP A 75 -23.09 5.66 -19.78
C TRP A 75 -22.07 6.67 -19.31
N LEU A 76 -22.45 7.94 -19.14
CA LEU A 76 -21.59 8.95 -18.56
C LEU A 76 -21.23 8.57 -17.12
N ASN A 77 -22.21 8.12 -16.34
CA ASN A 77 -21.97 7.66 -14.96
C ASN A 77 -21.01 6.45 -14.93
N ALA A 78 -21.13 5.51 -15.85
CA ALA A 78 -20.22 4.38 -15.97
C ALA A 78 -18.79 4.81 -16.31
N VAL A 79 -18.64 5.75 -17.26
CA VAL A 79 -17.33 6.31 -17.63
C VAL A 79 -16.66 7.05 -16.49
N LEU A 80 -17.43 7.73 -15.61
CA LEU A 80 -16.90 8.39 -14.43
C LEU A 80 -16.62 7.40 -13.27
N LEU A 81 -17.47 6.40 -13.10
CA LEU A 81 -17.34 5.41 -12.04
C LEU A 81 -16.14 4.48 -12.28
N TYR A 82 -15.87 4.11 -13.51
CA TYR A 82 -14.80 3.20 -13.88
C TYR A 82 -13.41 3.65 -13.40
N PRO A 83 -12.91 4.85 -13.76
CA PRO A 83 -11.60 5.31 -13.26
C PRO A 83 -11.60 5.50 -11.74
N MET A 84 -12.72 5.91 -11.14
CA MET A 84 -12.82 6.04 -9.69
C MET A 84 -12.62 4.69 -8.99
N LEU A 85 -13.23 3.61 -9.48
CA LEU A 85 -13.03 2.27 -8.93
C LEU A 85 -11.60 1.77 -9.15
N LEU A 86 -10.98 2.09 -10.30
CA LEU A 86 -9.57 1.77 -10.55
C LEU A 86 -8.64 2.49 -9.56
N LEU A 87 -8.88 3.77 -9.30
CA LEU A 87 -8.09 4.55 -8.33
C LEU A 87 -8.23 4.02 -6.89
N LEU A 88 -9.37 3.43 -6.55
CA LEU A 88 -9.62 2.84 -5.23
C LEU A 88 -9.20 1.36 -5.13
N SER A 89 -8.73 0.75 -6.22
CA SER A 89 -8.40 -0.68 -6.25
C SER A 89 -7.05 -1.07 -5.61
N PRO A 90 -5.99 -0.22 -5.55
CA PRO A 90 -4.68 -0.62 -5.03
C PRO A 90 -4.71 -1.22 -3.62
N PRO A 91 -5.47 -0.68 -2.64
CA PRO A 91 -5.56 -1.29 -1.31
C PRO A 91 -6.04 -2.74 -1.34
N TYR A 92 -6.96 -3.06 -2.24
CA TYR A 92 -7.49 -4.43 -2.39
C TYR A 92 -6.47 -5.36 -3.03
N VAL A 93 -5.71 -4.89 -4.01
CA VAL A 93 -4.63 -5.67 -4.62
C VAL A 93 -3.55 -5.96 -3.57
N MET A 94 -3.22 -4.99 -2.72
CA MET A 94 -2.31 -5.20 -1.60
C MET A 94 -2.87 -6.20 -0.58
N ALA A 95 -4.17 -6.14 -0.27
CA ALA A 95 -4.83 -7.11 0.60
C ALA A 95 -4.79 -8.53 0.00
N ILE A 96 -5.12 -8.68 -1.28
CA ILE A 96 -5.03 -9.97 -1.99
C ILE A 96 -3.58 -10.48 -1.99
N ASN A 97 -2.62 -9.60 -2.25
CA ASN A 97 -1.20 -9.94 -2.20
C ASN A 97 -0.78 -10.46 -0.81
N ALA A 98 -1.32 -9.87 0.26
CA ALA A 98 -1.02 -10.24 1.63
C ALA A 98 -1.74 -11.53 2.11
N LEU A 99 -2.73 -12.04 1.38
CA LEU A 99 -3.40 -13.32 1.67
C LEU A 99 -2.56 -14.55 1.34
N SER A 100 -1.31 -14.39 0.90
CA SER A 100 -0.41 -15.50 0.60
C SER A 100 -0.17 -16.36 1.83
N ILE A 101 -0.56 -17.65 1.75
CA ILE A 101 -0.39 -18.64 2.83
C ILE A 101 1.08 -19.01 3.04
N LYS A 102 1.90 -18.89 2.00
CA LYS A 102 3.34 -19.20 2.01
C LYS A 102 4.16 -17.96 1.68
N ALA A 103 4.03 -16.94 2.52
CA ALA A 103 4.82 -15.74 2.35
C ALA A 103 6.31 -16.04 2.61
N THR A 104 7.13 -15.96 1.57
CA THR A 104 8.59 -16.08 1.70
C THR A 104 9.15 -14.77 2.26
N PRO A 105 9.99 -14.81 3.30
CA PRO A 105 10.59 -13.61 3.84
C PRO A 105 11.62 -13.03 2.86
N ILE A 106 11.52 -11.73 2.62
CA ILE A 106 12.53 -10.95 1.90
C ILE A 106 13.19 -10.02 2.91
N ILE A 107 14.51 -10.10 2.99
CA ILE A 107 15.29 -9.24 3.89
C ILE A 107 16.01 -8.20 3.03
N TYR A 108 15.74 -6.95 3.33
CA TYR A 108 16.48 -5.81 2.79
C TYR A 108 17.46 -5.32 3.83
N SER A 109 18.73 -5.19 3.47
CA SER A 109 19.78 -4.74 4.36
C SER A 109 20.78 -3.86 3.64
N GLY A 110 21.19 -2.77 4.30
CA GLY A 110 22.18 -1.86 3.74
C GLY A 110 22.32 -0.58 4.52
N PRO A 111 23.18 0.33 4.07
CA PRO A 111 23.41 1.61 4.74
C PRO A 111 22.23 2.56 4.54
N ILE A 112 21.94 3.35 5.57
CA ILE A 112 21.00 4.47 5.48
C ILE A 112 21.69 5.59 4.67
N LEU A 113 21.09 5.95 3.54
CA LEU A 113 21.61 7.03 2.69
C LEU A 113 21.15 8.41 3.18
N GLU A 114 19.91 8.49 3.64
CA GLU A 114 19.28 9.76 3.97
C GLU A 114 18.20 9.57 5.05
N LYS A 115 18.09 10.59 5.91
CA LYS A 115 16.98 10.74 6.87
C LYS A 115 16.21 11.99 6.49
N PHE A 116 14.90 11.89 6.34
CA PHE A 116 14.08 13.03 5.98
C PHE A 116 12.70 12.99 6.65
N VAL A 117 12.09 14.16 6.75
CA VAL A 117 10.78 14.33 7.37
C VAL A 117 9.83 14.88 6.32
N HIS A 118 8.79 14.13 6.01
CA HIS A 118 7.68 14.64 5.22
C HIS A 118 6.78 15.53 6.10
N SER A 119 6.80 16.82 5.83
CA SER A 119 5.92 17.80 6.47
C SER A 119 4.63 17.94 5.65
N GLY A 120 3.66 17.07 5.91
CA GLY A 120 2.30 17.16 5.38
C GLY A 120 1.28 17.42 6.50
N LYS A 121 0.02 17.05 6.29
CA LYS A 121 -1.01 17.05 7.35
C LYS A 121 -0.65 16.14 8.53
N SER A 122 0.19 15.12 8.30
CA SER A 122 0.82 14.30 9.33
C SER A 122 2.32 14.28 9.08
N ARG A 123 3.11 14.53 10.13
CA ARG A 123 4.56 14.44 10.08
C ARG A 123 4.96 12.97 10.03
N SER A 124 5.65 12.54 8.96
CA SER A 124 6.20 11.19 8.86
C SER A 124 7.72 11.24 8.84
N LEU A 125 8.34 10.37 9.63
CA LEU A 125 9.78 10.24 9.78
C LEU A 125 10.24 9.10 8.87
N ASN A 126 11.02 9.42 7.84
CA ASN A 126 11.39 8.45 6.81
C ASN A 126 12.91 8.34 6.70
N ILE A 127 13.36 7.17 6.33
CA ILE A 127 14.73 6.89 5.92
C ILE A 127 14.72 6.35 4.50
N ARG A 128 15.80 6.66 3.77
CA ARG A 128 16.12 6.00 2.51
C ARG A 128 17.37 5.17 2.72
N MET A 129 17.27 3.88 2.43
CA MET A 129 18.38 2.93 2.48
C MET A 129 18.63 2.33 1.12
N GLN A 130 19.85 1.90 0.84
CA GLN A 130 20.19 1.15 -0.35
C GLN A 130 20.37 -0.31 0.02
N ASP A 131 19.54 -1.16 -0.56
CA ASP A 131 19.66 -2.59 -0.34
C ASP A 131 20.95 -3.13 -0.98
N THR A 132 21.78 -3.77 -0.18
CA THR A 132 23.09 -4.29 -0.61
C THR A 132 22.97 -5.40 -1.65
N HIS A 133 21.86 -6.17 -1.62
CA HIS A 133 21.65 -7.29 -2.54
C HIS A 133 21.13 -6.85 -3.90
N SER A 134 20.14 -5.98 -3.93
CA SER A 134 19.48 -5.55 -5.18
C SER A 134 19.99 -4.20 -5.70
N GLY A 135 20.74 -3.44 -4.89
CA GLY A 135 21.16 -2.08 -5.19
C GLY A 135 20.01 -1.07 -5.23
N LYS A 136 18.78 -1.49 -4.93
CA LYS A 136 17.58 -0.63 -4.96
C LYS A 136 17.52 0.28 -3.75
N ASN A 137 17.07 1.50 -3.98
CA ASN A 137 16.74 2.42 -2.90
C ASN A 137 15.35 2.07 -2.35
N ILE A 138 15.26 1.94 -1.03
CA ILE A 138 14.04 1.61 -0.30
C ILE A 138 13.76 2.73 0.67
N GLU A 139 12.54 3.24 0.65
CA GLU A 139 12.08 4.23 1.60
C GLU A 139 11.22 3.55 2.67
N LEU A 140 11.46 3.90 3.93
CA LEU A 140 10.79 3.30 5.07
C LEU A 140 10.34 4.39 6.02
N GLN A 141 9.10 4.31 6.45
CA GLN A 141 8.60 5.11 7.55
C GLN A 141 8.96 4.46 8.88
N LEU A 142 9.56 5.23 9.77
CA LEU A 142 9.98 4.77 11.10
C LEU A 142 9.17 5.41 12.20
N SER A 143 9.07 4.71 13.33
CA SER A 143 8.61 5.34 14.58
C SER A 143 9.64 6.35 15.08
N CYS A 144 9.19 7.35 15.82
CA CYS A 144 10.07 8.36 16.39
C CYS A 144 11.22 7.73 17.23
N GLU A 145 10.91 6.69 17.97
CA GLU A 145 11.90 5.98 18.80
C GLU A 145 13.02 5.35 17.96
N VAL A 146 12.68 4.68 16.86
CA VAL A 146 13.66 4.06 15.96
C VAL A 146 14.41 5.13 15.18
N TYR A 147 13.70 6.14 14.65
CA TYR A 147 14.30 7.23 13.88
C TYR A 147 15.37 8.00 14.66
N SER A 148 15.15 8.22 15.97
CA SER A 148 16.14 8.89 16.83
C SER A 148 17.39 8.06 17.14
N LYS A 149 17.30 6.73 16.98
CA LYS A 149 18.41 5.81 17.30
C LYS A 149 19.32 5.50 16.11
N VAL A 150 18.88 5.80 14.88
CA VAL A 150 19.64 5.50 13.67
C VAL A 150 20.24 6.78 13.07
N ALA A 151 21.41 6.67 12.45
CA ALA A 151 22.11 7.75 11.76
C ALA A 151 22.33 7.42 10.28
N VAL A 152 22.63 8.44 9.47
CA VAL A 152 23.06 8.24 8.08
C VAL A 152 24.38 7.47 8.07
N GLY A 153 24.46 6.44 7.22
CA GLY A 153 25.58 5.52 7.16
C GLY A 153 25.43 4.28 8.04
N ASP A 154 24.52 4.30 9.02
CA ASP A 154 24.28 3.10 9.85
C ASP A 154 23.69 1.97 9.01
N PRO A 155 24.09 0.71 9.26
CA PRO A 155 23.46 -0.43 8.66
C PRO A 155 22.04 -0.62 9.21
N TYR A 156 21.09 -0.70 8.32
CA TYR A 156 19.71 -0.95 8.66
C TYR A 156 19.19 -2.19 7.96
N CYS A 157 18.39 -2.97 8.66
CA CYS A 157 17.78 -4.18 8.13
C CYS A 157 16.28 -4.15 8.38
N VAL A 158 15.52 -4.55 7.37
CA VAL A 158 14.09 -4.70 7.46
C VAL A 158 13.62 -5.95 6.73
N ALA A 159 12.66 -6.65 7.31
CA ALA A 159 12.08 -7.84 6.70
C ALA A 159 10.66 -7.55 6.21
N PHE A 160 10.39 -7.99 5.01
CA PHE A 160 9.08 -8.02 4.38
C PHE A 160 8.72 -9.45 4.02
N ASN A 161 7.47 -9.71 3.77
CA ASN A 161 6.99 -10.95 3.20
C ASN A 161 6.73 -10.76 1.72
N GLN A 162 7.07 -11.73 0.89
CA GLN A 162 6.69 -11.76 -0.51
C GLN A 162 5.26 -12.29 -0.61
N GLY A 163 4.37 -11.49 -1.16
CA GLY A 163 2.98 -11.86 -1.34
C GLY A 163 2.72 -12.68 -2.60
N LEU A 164 1.44 -13.00 -2.81
CA LEU A 164 0.96 -13.79 -3.96
C LEU A 164 1.31 -13.16 -5.32
N LEU A 165 1.35 -11.84 -5.39
CA LEU A 165 1.65 -11.05 -6.60
C LEU A 165 3.13 -10.65 -6.69
N ASN A 166 4.01 -11.31 -5.92
CA ASN A 166 5.44 -11.00 -5.83
C ASN A 166 5.76 -9.58 -5.34
N MET A 167 4.81 -8.91 -4.69
CA MET A 167 5.03 -7.60 -4.09
C MET A 167 5.42 -7.77 -2.62
N PRO A 168 6.44 -7.04 -2.12
CA PRO A 168 6.80 -7.08 -0.72
C PRO A 168 5.73 -6.38 0.12
N PHE A 169 5.36 -6.99 1.24
CA PHE A 169 4.43 -6.45 2.22
C PHE A 169 4.84 -6.80 3.63
N ARG A 170 4.38 -6.03 4.61
CA ARG A 170 4.52 -6.30 6.04
C ARG A 170 3.21 -5.98 6.74
N TRP A 171 2.82 -6.85 7.68
CA TRP A 171 1.72 -6.53 8.58
C TRP A 171 2.20 -5.51 9.62
N ARG A 172 1.53 -4.38 9.72
CA ARG A 172 1.92 -3.31 10.66
C ARG A 172 1.89 -3.76 12.11
N TYR A 173 0.98 -4.67 12.44
CA TYR A 173 0.79 -5.21 13.79
C TYR A 173 1.29 -6.64 13.95
N GLY A 174 1.91 -7.20 12.94
CA GLY A 174 2.45 -8.55 12.97
C GLY A 174 3.93 -8.54 13.31
N ASN A 175 4.29 -9.00 14.49
CA ASN A 175 5.69 -9.28 14.84
C ASN A 175 6.03 -10.70 14.42
N ASN A 176 7.00 -10.85 13.54
CA ASN A 176 7.66 -12.13 13.32
C ASN A 176 9.02 -12.11 14.05
N PRO A 177 9.11 -12.71 15.24
CA PRO A 177 10.31 -12.63 16.08
C PRO A 177 11.53 -13.27 15.41
N GLU A 178 11.34 -14.30 14.59
CA GLU A 178 12.44 -14.94 13.87
C GLU A 178 13.07 -14.02 12.82
N LEU A 179 12.23 -13.27 12.09
CA LEU A 179 12.70 -12.30 11.11
C LEU A 179 13.37 -11.10 11.77
N ALA A 180 12.85 -10.64 12.89
CA ALA A 180 13.48 -9.59 13.69
C ALA A 180 14.86 -10.02 14.19
N ALA A 181 15.01 -11.24 14.73
CA ALA A 181 16.28 -11.77 15.19
C ALA A 181 17.29 -11.98 14.03
N ARG A 182 16.85 -12.37 12.83
CA ARG A 182 17.71 -12.44 11.65
C ARG A 182 18.20 -11.07 11.23
N CYS A 183 17.34 -10.07 11.18
CA CYS A 183 17.72 -8.70 10.88
C CYS A 183 18.71 -8.13 11.91
N GLU A 184 18.52 -8.40 13.19
CA GLU A 184 19.42 -7.96 14.25
C GLU A 184 20.83 -8.56 14.07
N LYS A 185 20.94 -9.85 13.75
CA LYS A 185 22.22 -10.51 13.46
C LYS A 185 22.92 -9.91 12.23
N ILE A 186 22.15 -9.62 11.17
CA ILE A 186 22.71 -9.02 9.95
C ILE A 186 23.18 -7.59 10.23
N SER A 187 22.40 -6.81 10.94
CA SER A 187 22.72 -5.43 11.34
C SER A 187 23.98 -5.38 12.21
N ALA A 188 24.10 -6.29 13.16
CA ALA A 188 25.30 -6.42 14.02
C ALA A 188 26.55 -6.84 13.23
N ALA A 189 26.40 -7.67 12.20
CA ALA A 189 27.53 -8.11 11.35
C ALA A 189 28.05 -7.01 10.40
N ILE A 190 27.18 -6.04 10.04
CA ILE A 190 27.51 -4.96 9.10
C ILE A 190 27.93 -3.67 9.85
N ALA A 191 27.64 -3.57 11.16
CA ALA A 191 27.88 -2.37 11.93
C ALA A 191 29.39 -1.98 11.94
N PRO A 192 29.75 -0.80 11.42
CA PRO A 192 31.08 -0.27 11.61
C PRO A 192 31.28 0.11 13.09
N THR A 193 32.48 -0.07 13.59
CA THR A 193 32.87 0.06 15.00
C THR A 193 32.78 1.49 15.58
N HIS A 194 32.31 2.49 14.82
CA HIS A 194 32.19 3.89 15.25
C HIS A 194 30.92 4.56 14.74
N SER A 195 29.96 4.76 15.62
CA SER A 195 28.81 5.66 15.40
C SER A 195 28.84 6.80 16.40
N THR A 196 29.10 8.01 15.95
CA THR A 196 28.87 9.26 16.71
C THR A 196 27.36 9.53 16.73
N ARG A 197 26.76 9.29 17.87
CA ARG A 197 25.31 9.37 18.09
C ARG A 197 24.87 10.83 18.21
N GLU A 198 24.25 11.36 17.18
CA GLU A 198 23.60 12.67 17.22
C GLU A 198 22.18 12.51 17.84
N LYS A 199 21.94 13.16 18.98
CA LYS A 199 20.63 13.17 19.64
C LYS A 199 19.67 14.10 18.87
N SER A 200 18.94 13.58 17.92
CA SER A 200 17.80 14.30 17.33
C SER A 200 16.57 14.12 18.20
N GLY A 201 16.16 15.17 18.89
CA GLY A 201 14.91 15.17 19.66
C GLY A 201 13.69 15.07 18.76
N CYS A 202 12.84 14.11 19.02
CA CYS A 202 11.48 14.05 18.49
C CYS A 202 10.59 14.91 19.40
N SER A 203 10.29 16.11 19.02
CA SER A 203 9.27 16.97 19.64
C SER A 203 8.13 17.22 18.66
#